data_16fcc00d69e5ab716fb13b3315aa0b64
#
_entry.id   16fcc00d69e5ab716fb13b3315aa0b64
#
_cell.length_a   1.000
_cell.length_b   1.000
_cell.length_c   1.000
_cell.angle_alpha   90.00
_cell.angle_beta   90.00
_cell.angle_gamma   90.00
#
_symmetry.space_group_name_H-M   'P 1'
#
loop_
_entity.id
_entity.type
_entity.pdbx_description
1 polymer ?
#
loop_
_entity_poly.entity_id
_entity_poly.type
_entity_poly.pdbx_seq_one_letter_code
_entity_poly.pdbx_strand_id
1 'polypeptide(L)'
;MFATKRWLIVLTALSAIGSGAAFAEKKYGPGVTDSEIKIGQTMPYSGPASAYGTIGKSEIAYFKMINDQGGINGRKINLISLDDSYSPPRTVEQIRKLVEEEQVLFTFQTLGTAANTAIQKYLNAKQVPQLFVATGATKWGDPTRFPWTMGWQPTYQHESQIYAKYLLQTKPDAKIGVLYQNDDYGKDYLKGFKDGLGDKAAKMIVAEVTYEPSDATVDSQIVTLQGSGADTFFNITTPKFAAQAIRKSYDIGWRPLQLLNVVSTSVAAVLQPAGLEKSVGLISIGYVKDPTDPLWKDDKAVKDYLAIMKKYYPDGNTNDSLNIYGMSVAQTLVQVLKQCGDDLTRENVMRQAANLKDLEIPTLLPGIRINTSPTDFYPIEQVQLIRFDGKTWVRFGELLTR
;
A
#
# COMPACT_ATOMS: atom_id res chain seq x y z
N MET A 1 -21.77 -91.19 36.69
CA MET A 1 -20.63 -90.74 35.87
C MET A 1 -20.98 -89.40 35.29
N PHE A 2 -20.63 -88.30 35.96
CA PHE A 2 -21.03 -86.96 35.58
C PHE A 2 -19.86 -86.23 34.95
N ALA A 3 -20.04 -85.71 33.70
CA ALA A 3 -19.06 -84.90 32.99
C ALA A 3 -19.45 -83.40 33.12
N THR A 4 -18.65 -82.66 33.81
CA THR A 4 -18.81 -81.21 33.99
C THR A 4 -18.20 -80.48 32.81
N LYS A 5 -19.00 -79.74 32.02
CA LYS A 5 -18.56 -78.80 31.00
C LYS A 5 -18.19 -77.46 31.64
N ARG A 6 -16.94 -77.06 31.54
CA ARG A 6 -16.44 -75.69 31.86
C ARG A 6 -16.68 -74.77 30.68
N TRP A 7 -17.41 -73.69 30.90
CA TRP A 7 -17.55 -72.59 29.96
C TRP A 7 -16.44 -71.58 30.21
N LEU A 8 -15.63 -71.29 29.17
CA LEU A 8 -14.66 -70.18 29.17
C LEU A 8 -15.38 -68.93 28.70
N ILE A 9 -15.49 -67.90 29.56
CA ILE A 9 -15.97 -66.59 29.16
C ILE A 9 -14.72 -65.78 28.70
N VAL A 10 -14.68 -65.48 27.42
CA VAL A 10 -13.68 -64.57 26.83
C VAL A 10 -14.22 -63.15 26.95
N LEU A 11 -13.65 -62.35 27.88
CA LEU A 11 -13.90 -60.90 27.96
C LEU A 11 -13.09 -60.21 26.86
N THR A 12 -13.71 -59.75 25.78
CA THR A 12 -13.14 -58.85 24.81
C THR A 12 -13.19 -57.40 25.34
N ALA A 13 -12.06 -56.88 25.79
CA ALA A 13 -11.92 -55.47 26.15
C ALA A 13 -11.88 -54.64 24.85
N LEU A 14 -12.95 -53.89 24.58
CA LEU A 14 -13.01 -52.88 23.53
C LEU A 14 -12.22 -51.64 24.02
N SER A 15 -10.97 -51.53 23.56
CA SER A 15 -10.18 -50.29 23.75
C SER A 15 -10.74 -49.21 22.81
N ALA A 16 -11.55 -48.29 23.31
CA ALA A 16 -11.92 -47.09 22.59
C ALA A 16 -10.70 -46.18 22.45
N ILE A 17 -10.04 -46.21 21.27
CA ILE A 17 -9.04 -45.22 20.90
C ILE A 17 -9.77 -43.92 20.63
N GLY A 18 -9.90 -43.08 21.65
CA GLY A 18 -10.33 -41.70 21.49
C GLY A 18 -9.27 -40.96 20.70
N SER A 19 -9.51 -40.73 19.39
CA SER A 19 -8.76 -39.77 18.59
C SER A 19 -9.02 -38.38 19.17
N GLY A 20 -8.27 -38.00 20.19
CA GLY A 20 -8.21 -36.62 20.65
C GLY A 20 -7.63 -35.80 19.46
N ALA A 21 -8.46 -35.03 18.78
CA ALA A 21 -7.99 -33.97 17.95
C ALA A 21 -7.07 -33.11 18.81
N ALA A 22 -5.77 -33.17 18.57
CA ALA A 22 -4.82 -32.25 19.18
C ALA A 22 -5.18 -30.85 18.68
N PHE A 23 -5.93 -30.09 19.47
CA PHE A 23 -6.09 -28.67 19.24
C PHE A 23 -4.70 -28.06 19.31
N ALA A 24 -4.26 -27.44 18.20
CA ALA A 24 -3.01 -26.70 18.22
C ALA A 24 -3.06 -25.69 19.37
N GLU A 25 -2.01 -25.68 20.19
CA GLU A 25 -1.90 -24.77 21.34
C GLU A 25 -1.97 -23.33 20.85
N LYS A 26 -2.91 -22.55 21.39
CA LYS A 26 -3.05 -21.12 21.07
C LYS A 26 -1.83 -20.38 21.57
N LYS A 27 -1.20 -19.59 20.67
CA LYS A 27 -0.02 -18.77 20.98
C LYS A 27 -0.33 -17.31 20.63
N TYR A 28 -0.25 -16.44 21.62
CA TYR A 28 -0.61 -15.04 21.46
C TYR A 28 0.56 -14.12 21.77
N GLY A 29 0.76 -13.16 20.88
CA GLY A 29 1.59 -11.98 21.13
C GLY A 29 0.80 -10.89 21.88
N PRO A 30 1.46 -9.77 22.19
CA PRO A 30 0.79 -8.60 22.78
C PRO A 30 -0.44 -8.19 21.95
N GLY A 31 -1.50 -7.71 22.63
CA GLY A 31 -2.72 -7.22 21.98
C GLY A 31 -3.64 -8.30 21.38
N VAL A 32 -3.37 -9.58 21.64
CA VAL A 32 -4.21 -10.68 21.16
C VAL A 32 -4.91 -11.37 22.32
N THR A 33 -6.19 -11.65 22.14
CA THR A 33 -7.02 -12.44 23.04
C THR A 33 -7.82 -13.48 22.24
N ASP A 34 -8.65 -14.29 22.92
CA ASP A 34 -9.58 -15.21 22.24
C ASP A 34 -10.64 -14.51 21.38
N SER A 35 -10.85 -13.21 21.59
CA SER A 35 -11.90 -12.44 20.91
C SER A 35 -11.40 -11.24 20.10
N GLU A 36 -10.13 -10.87 20.23
CA GLU A 36 -9.58 -9.64 19.62
C GLU A 36 -8.16 -9.81 19.10
N ILE A 37 -7.85 -9.13 18.01
CA ILE A 37 -6.50 -8.87 17.47
C ILE A 37 -6.35 -7.36 17.38
N LYS A 38 -5.54 -6.77 18.27
CA LYS A 38 -5.30 -5.34 18.32
C LYS A 38 -4.09 -4.99 17.46
N ILE A 39 -4.27 -4.10 16.49
CA ILE A 39 -3.22 -3.61 15.58
C ILE A 39 -3.18 -2.10 15.57
N GLY A 40 -2.03 -1.50 15.28
CA GLY A 40 -1.83 -0.06 15.34
C GLY A 40 -1.51 0.54 13.98
N GLN A 41 -1.86 1.82 13.80
CA GLN A 41 -1.59 2.58 12.60
C GLN A 41 -1.35 4.05 12.92
N THR A 42 -0.47 4.72 12.17
CA THR A 42 -0.50 6.16 12.03
C THR A 42 -0.86 6.55 10.61
N MET A 43 -1.72 7.57 10.48
CA MET A 43 -2.26 8.03 9.21
C MET A 43 -2.42 9.56 9.27
N PRO A 44 -2.09 10.30 8.19
CA PRO A 44 -2.28 11.74 8.19
C PRO A 44 -3.75 12.10 7.96
N TYR A 45 -4.56 12.10 9.03
CA TYR A 45 -5.94 12.57 8.97
C TYR A 45 -6.04 14.10 8.91
N SER A 46 -4.96 14.79 9.27
CA SER A 46 -4.80 16.24 9.17
C SER A 46 -3.48 16.60 8.48
N GLY A 47 -3.23 17.91 8.27
CA GLY A 47 -1.98 18.38 7.68
C GLY A 47 -1.90 18.30 6.15
N PRO A 48 -0.69 18.49 5.57
CA PRO A 48 -0.51 18.69 4.13
C PRO A 48 -0.83 17.44 3.26
N ALA A 49 -0.77 16.26 3.86
CA ALA A 49 -1.06 15.00 3.19
C ALA A 49 -2.41 14.38 3.61
N SER A 50 -3.34 15.19 4.15
CA SER A 50 -4.61 14.72 4.70
C SER A 50 -5.53 14.01 3.70
N ALA A 51 -5.33 14.22 2.40
CA ALA A 51 -6.03 13.45 1.37
C ALA A 51 -5.83 11.92 1.52
N TYR A 52 -4.68 11.48 2.03
CA TYR A 52 -4.42 10.07 2.29
C TYR A 52 -5.18 9.50 3.51
N GLY A 53 -5.75 10.34 4.37
CA GLY A 53 -6.51 9.87 5.55
C GLY A 53 -7.70 8.98 5.20
N THR A 54 -8.20 9.05 3.97
CA THR A 54 -9.25 8.16 3.47
C THR A 54 -8.80 6.68 3.44
N ILE A 55 -7.50 6.40 3.29
CA ILE A 55 -6.94 5.04 3.31
C ILE A 55 -7.26 4.36 4.65
N GLY A 56 -6.87 4.97 5.77
CA GLY A 56 -7.14 4.41 7.10
C GLY A 56 -8.63 4.26 7.40
N LYS A 57 -9.47 5.20 6.92
CA LYS A 57 -10.93 5.10 7.07
C LYS A 57 -11.51 3.92 6.29
N SER A 58 -11.03 3.67 5.08
CA SER A 58 -11.47 2.54 4.26
C SER A 58 -11.01 1.19 4.82
N GLU A 59 -9.81 1.13 5.40
CA GLU A 59 -9.30 -0.04 6.10
C GLU A 59 -10.14 -0.37 7.34
N ILE A 60 -10.48 0.64 8.14
CA ILE A 60 -11.41 0.49 9.29
C ILE A 60 -12.77 -0.03 8.80
N ALA A 61 -13.30 0.50 7.71
CA ALA A 61 -14.56 0.04 7.12
C ALA A 61 -14.48 -1.44 6.69
N TYR A 62 -13.38 -1.83 6.06
CA TYR A 62 -13.16 -3.21 5.65
C TYR A 62 -13.07 -4.16 6.87
N PHE A 63 -12.32 -3.79 7.90
CA PHE A 63 -12.23 -4.61 9.11
C PHE A 63 -13.55 -4.69 9.88
N LYS A 64 -14.38 -3.64 9.89
CA LYS A 64 -15.75 -3.70 10.42
C LYS A 64 -16.57 -4.75 9.68
N MET A 65 -16.49 -4.80 8.36
CA MET A 65 -17.17 -5.82 7.55
C MET A 65 -16.69 -7.24 7.91
N ILE A 66 -15.37 -7.45 8.03
CA ILE A 66 -14.79 -8.74 8.46
C ILE A 66 -15.29 -9.12 9.87
N ASN A 67 -15.34 -8.15 10.79
CA ASN A 67 -15.79 -8.36 12.16
C ASN A 67 -17.27 -8.74 12.23
N ASP A 68 -18.12 -8.15 11.39
CA ASP A 68 -19.55 -8.51 11.28
C ASP A 68 -19.74 -9.94 10.74
N GLN A 69 -18.77 -10.44 9.98
CA GLN A 69 -18.74 -11.82 9.45
C GLN A 69 -18.13 -12.84 10.41
N GLY A 70 -17.82 -12.43 11.66
CA GLY A 70 -17.26 -13.31 12.70
C GLY A 70 -15.76 -13.14 12.93
N GLY A 71 -15.11 -12.20 12.27
CA GLY A 71 -13.68 -11.89 12.43
C GLY A 71 -12.76 -12.96 11.86
N ILE A 72 -11.57 -13.08 12.42
CA ILE A 72 -10.55 -14.07 12.04
C ILE A 72 -10.54 -15.18 13.11
N ASN A 73 -11.01 -16.35 12.77
CA ASN A 73 -11.13 -17.48 13.72
C ASN A 73 -11.84 -17.06 15.04
N GLY A 74 -12.93 -16.28 14.93
CA GLY A 74 -13.71 -15.77 16.06
C GLY A 74 -13.14 -14.51 16.72
N ARG A 75 -12.00 -13.98 16.27
CA ARG A 75 -11.37 -12.77 16.82
C ARG A 75 -11.65 -11.55 15.95
N LYS A 76 -12.11 -10.48 16.56
CA LYS A 76 -12.32 -9.19 15.87
C LYS A 76 -10.98 -8.47 15.66
N ILE A 77 -10.81 -7.87 14.50
CA ILE A 77 -9.67 -6.97 14.23
C ILE A 77 -10.02 -5.60 14.81
N ASN A 78 -9.18 -5.10 15.71
CA ASN A 78 -9.26 -3.76 16.27
C ASN A 78 -8.08 -2.93 15.76
N LEU A 79 -8.33 -2.07 14.76
CA LEU A 79 -7.34 -1.14 14.23
C LEU A 79 -7.42 0.18 15.01
N ILE A 80 -6.39 0.46 15.82
CA ILE A 80 -6.18 1.76 16.47
C ILE A 80 -5.39 2.64 15.51
N SER A 81 -6.06 3.60 14.87
CA SER A 81 -5.47 4.49 13.89
C SER A 81 -5.38 5.91 14.46
N LEU A 82 -4.15 6.46 14.53
CA LEU A 82 -3.85 7.75 15.15
C LEU A 82 -3.38 8.76 14.10
N ASP A 83 -3.79 10.03 14.26
CA ASP A 83 -3.35 11.13 13.40
C ASP A 83 -1.91 11.54 13.72
N ASP A 84 -1.04 11.50 12.71
CA ASP A 84 0.32 12.02 12.81
C ASP A 84 0.56 13.30 12.00
N SER A 85 -0.47 13.80 11.31
CA SER A 85 -0.42 15.03 10.49
C SER A 85 0.70 15.02 9.43
N TYR A 86 1.18 13.83 9.01
CA TYR A 86 2.33 13.66 8.12
C TYR A 86 3.65 14.21 8.71
N SER A 87 3.78 14.17 10.04
CA SER A 87 4.92 14.70 10.79
C SER A 87 5.72 13.55 11.44
N PRO A 88 6.96 13.28 11.00
CA PRO A 88 7.77 12.18 11.56
C PRO A 88 7.94 12.25 13.09
N PRO A 89 8.13 13.42 13.74
CA PRO A 89 8.14 13.48 15.20
C PRO A 89 6.83 13.01 15.84
N ARG A 90 5.67 13.40 15.28
CA ARG A 90 4.37 12.93 15.77
C ARG A 90 4.17 11.44 15.50
N THR A 91 4.64 10.94 14.36
CA THR A 91 4.62 9.49 14.07
C THR A 91 5.37 8.73 15.16
N VAL A 92 6.56 9.19 15.57
CA VAL A 92 7.35 8.55 16.64
C VAL A 92 6.57 8.54 17.97
N GLU A 93 5.93 9.65 18.35
CA GLU A 93 5.09 9.75 19.54
C GLU A 93 3.93 8.75 19.51
N GLN A 94 3.15 8.77 18.43
CA GLN A 94 1.98 7.91 18.30
C GLN A 94 2.35 6.41 18.23
N ILE A 95 3.45 6.07 17.57
CA ILE A 95 3.92 4.67 17.50
C ILE A 95 4.39 4.18 18.87
N ARG A 96 5.06 5.01 19.67
CA ARG A 96 5.39 4.63 21.05
C ARG A 96 4.14 4.35 21.87
N LYS A 97 3.13 5.20 21.78
CA LYS A 97 1.84 5.00 22.43
C LYS A 97 1.20 3.66 21.99
N LEU A 98 1.15 3.38 20.69
CA LEU A 98 0.59 2.15 20.15
C LEU A 98 1.34 0.90 20.67
N VAL A 99 2.67 0.96 20.75
CA VAL A 99 3.51 -0.19 21.14
C VAL A 99 3.58 -0.36 22.66
N GLU A 100 3.76 0.73 23.40
CA GLU A 100 4.11 0.67 24.84
C GLU A 100 2.86 0.76 25.73
N GLU A 101 1.85 1.54 25.34
CA GLU A 101 0.60 1.71 26.13
C GLU A 101 -0.52 0.79 25.61
N GLU A 102 -0.82 0.84 24.31
CA GLU A 102 -1.88 0.05 23.70
C GLU A 102 -1.47 -1.41 23.48
N GLN A 103 -0.18 -1.72 23.48
CA GLN A 103 0.39 -3.06 23.32
C GLN A 103 -0.12 -3.77 22.06
N VAL A 104 -0.11 -3.08 20.91
CA VAL A 104 -0.55 -3.66 19.65
C VAL A 104 0.31 -4.85 19.23
N LEU A 105 -0.30 -5.82 18.53
CA LEU A 105 0.43 -6.95 17.98
C LEU A 105 1.51 -6.50 17.00
N PHE A 106 1.12 -5.61 16.07
CA PHE A 106 2.00 -5.01 15.07
C PHE A 106 1.45 -3.66 14.60
N THR A 107 2.28 -2.92 13.84
CA THR A 107 1.83 -1.73 13.12
C THR A 107 1.51 -2.08 11.67
N PHE A 108 0.43 -1.50 11.14
CA PHE A 108 -0.11 -1.77 9.81
C PHE A 108 -0.31 -0.49 9.02
N GLN A 109 0.14 -0.45 7.78
CA GLN A 109 -0.11 0.68 6.87
C GLN A 109 0.24 2.06 7.43
N THR A 110 1.24 2.19 8.31
CA THR A 110 1.78 3.51 8.68
C THR A 110 2.20 4.24 7.41
N LEU A 111 1.73 5.48 7.24
CA LEU A 111 1.87 6.20 5.98
C LEU A 111 3.06 7.17 5.97
N GLY A 112 3.75 7.20 4.83
CA GLY A 112 4.80 8.17 4.53
C GLY A 112 6.22 7.65 4.73
N THR A 113 7.12 8.00 3.80
CA THR A 113 8.49 7.49 3.80
C THR A 113 9.30 8.01 4.97
N ALA A 114 9.29 9.32 5.22
CA ALA A 114 10.01 9.94 6.34
C ALA A 114 9.47 9.45 7.69
N ALA A 115 8.15 9.32 7.82
CA ALA A 115 7.46 8.78 9.00
C ALA A 115 7.94 7.35 9.31
N ASN A 116 7.85 6.45 8.34
CA ASN A 116 8.28 5.06 8.49
C ASN A 116 9.78 4.92 8.74
N THR A 117 10.62 5.78 8.14
CA THR A 117 12.06 5.81 8.42
C THR A 117 12.35 6.14 9.88
N ALA A 118 11.63 7.11 10.46
CA ALA A 118 11.84 7.57 11.83
C ALA A 118 11.55 6.47 12.88
N ILE A 119 10.65 5.53 12.58
CA ILE A 119 10.23 4.48 13.51
C ILE A 119 10.84 3.11 13.22
N GLN A 120 11.43 2.90 12.04
CA GLN A 120 11.89 1.59 11.57
C GLN A 120 12.89 0.91 12.51
N LYS A 121 13.93 1.64 12.94
CA LYS A 121 14.93 1.10 13.86
C LYS A 121 14.33 0.72 15.21
N TYR A 122 13.43 1.55 15.73
CA TYR A 122 12.76 1.32 17.00
C TYR A 122 11.89 0.05 16.93
N LEU A 123 11.04 -0.07 15.91
CA LEU A 123 10.14 -1.23 15.74
C LEU A 123 10.95 -2.51 15.52
N ASN A 124 12.01 -2.48 14.70
CA ASN A 124 12.88 -3.64 14.49
C ASN A 124 13.60 -4.06 15.78
N ALA A 125 14.12 -3.12 16.56
CA ALA A 125 14.76 -3.42 17.86
C ALA A 125 13.78 -4.01 18.88
N LYS A 126 12.50 -3.62 18.84
CA LYS A 126 11.42 -4.14 19.69
C LYS A 126 10.77 -5.42 19.12
N GLN A 127 11.21 -5.90 17.96
CA GLN A 127 10.59 -7.04 17.25
C GLN A 127 9.08 -6.86 17.05
N VAL A 128 8.68 -5.63 16.72
CA VAL A 128 7.30 -5.29 16.36
C VAL A 128 7.19 -5.20 14.86
N PRO A 129 6.38 -6.05 14.19
CA PRO A 129 6.20 -5.95 12.75
C PRO A 129 5.72 -4.56 12.33
N GLN A 130 6.39 -3.98 11.35
CA GLN A 130 6.02 -2.78 10.61
C GLN A 130 5.51 -3.25 9.25
N LEU A 131 4.23 -3.66 9.21
CA LEU A 131 3.71 -4.50 8.14
C LEU A 131 2.98 -3.69 7.09
N PHE A 132 3.34 -3.96 5.82
CA PHE A 132 2.70 -3.39 4.64
C PHE A 132 2.65 -1.86 4.65
N VAL A 133 3.78 -1.22 4.97
CA VAL A 133 3.85 0.24 5.10
C VAL A 133 3.29 0.96 3.87
N ALA A 134 2.54 2.05 4.09
CA ALA A 134 1.94 2.86 3.02
C ALA A 134 2.96 3.80 2.39
N THR A 135 3.97 3.22 1.75
CA THR A 135 5.00 3.90 0.97
C THR A 135 5.75 2.88 0.12
N GLY A 136 6.09 3.27 -1.12
CA GLY A 136 6.83 2.43 -2.07
C GLY A 136 8.35 2.63 -2.03
N ALA A 137 8.91 3.28 -1.00
CA ALA A 137 10.36 3.44 -0.96
C ALA A 137 11.05 2.05 -0.97
N THR A 138 12.05 1.91 -1.83
CA THR A 138 12.67 0.62 -2.15
C THR A 138 13.30 -0.07 -0.94
N LYS A 139 13.70 0.71 0.07
CA LYS A 139 14.30 0.18 1.30
C LYS A 139 13.39 -0.70 2.17
N TRP A 140 12.08 -0.73 1.93
CA TRP A 140 11.15 -1.57 2.71
C TRP A 140 11.22 -3.06 2.33
N GLY A 141 11.87 -3.38 1.23
CA GLY A 141 12.04 -4.74 0.74
C GLY A 141 13.35 -5.42 1.16
N ASP A 142 14.07 -4.91 2.16
CA ASP A 142 15.35 -5.44 2.65
C ASP A 142 15.19 -6.24 3.96
N PRO A 143 14.87 -7.56 3.90
CA PRO A 143 14.71 -8.39 5.09
C PRO A 143 16.02 -8.64 5.84
N THR A 144 17.18 -8.47 5.19
CA THR A 144 18.49 -8.69 5.80
C THR A 144 18.79 -7.63 6.87
N ARG A 145 18.48 -6.37 6.56
CA ARG A 145 18.74 -5.25 7.48
C ARG A 145 17.58 -4.99 8.43
N PHE A 146 16.33 -5.20 7.93
CA PHE A 146 15.10 -4.86 8.65
C PHE A 146 14.06 -5.98 8.55
N PRO A 147 14.31 -7.12 9.23
CA PRO A 147 13.44 -8.31 9.11
C PRO A 147 12.03 -8.11 9.65
N TRP A 148 11.77 -7.02 10.35
CA TRP A 148 10.45 -6.67 10.90
C TRP A 148 9.72 -5.57 10.11
N THR A 149 10.23 -5.19 8.93
CA THR A 149 9.61 -4.16 8.08
C THR A 149 9.33 -4.72 6.70
N MET A 150 8.10 -4.57 6.21
CA MET A 150 7.70 -4.99 4.86
C MET A 150 6.85 -3.92 4.18
N GLY A 151 7.15 -3.61 2.90
CA GLY A 151 6.31 -2.81 2.02
C GLY A 151 5.08 -3.58 1.51
N TRP A 152 4.27 -2.93 0.67
CA TRP A 152 3.16 -3.59 -0.03
C TRP A 152 3.05 -3.15 -1.49
N GLN A 153 3.01 -1.85 -1.74
CA GLN A 153 2.87 -1.28 -3.08
C GLN A 153 4.14 -1.43 -3.92
N PRO A 154 4.07 -1.28 -5.25
CA PRO A 154 5.23 -1.27 -6.13
C PRO A 154 6.29 -0.26 -5.68
N THR A 155 7.57 -0.59 -5.88
CA THR A 155 8.64 0.31 -5.43
C THR A 155 8.76 1.54 -6.30
N TYR A 156 9.11 2.68 -5.70
CA TYR A 156 9.28 3.94 -6.41
C TYR A 156 10.42 3.90 -7.45
N GLN A 157 11.49 3.17 -7.17
CA GLN A 157 12.56 3.02 -8.16
C GLN A 157 12.08 2.20 -9.36
N HIS A 158 11.31 1.12 -9.15
CA HIS A 158 10.77 0.33 -10.25
C HIS A 158 9.80 1.14 -11.11
N GLU A 159 8.85 1.85 -10.48
CA GLU A 159 7.94 2.75 -11.17
C GLU A 159 8.70 3.77 -12.03
N SER A 160 9.72 4.43 -11.44
CA SER A 160 10.52 5.44 -12.13
C SER A 160 11.32 4.87 -13.30
N GLN A 161 11.85 3.66 -13.16
CA GLN A 161 12.54 2.95 -14.25
C GLN A 161 11.61 2.66 -15.42
N ILE A 162 10.33 2.32 -15.13
CA ILE A 162 9.31 2.14 -16.17
C ILE A 162 9.08 3.45 -16.93
N TYR A 163 8.97 4.59 -16.24
CA TYR A 163 8.82 5.89 -16.89
C TYR A 163 10.06 6.27 -17.72
N ALA A 164 11.25 6.02 -17.21
CA ALA A 164 12.49 6.24 -17.95
C ALA A 164 12.52 5.39 -19.23
N LYS A 165 12.21 4.10 -19.13
CA LYS A 165 12.15 3.19 -20.29
C LYS A 165 11.10 3.65 -21.31
N TYR A 166 9.92 4.07 -20.83
CA TYR A 166 8.87 4.63 -21.70
C TYR A 166 9.37 5.86 -22.48
N LEU A 167 10.05 6.80 -21.81
CA LEU A 167 10.60 7.99 -22.47
C LEU A 167 11.70 7.63 -23.47
N LEU A 168 12.61 6.73 -23.13
CA LEU A 168 13.68 6.30 -24.03
C LEU A 168 13.15 5.68 -25.33
N GLN A 169 11.97 5.05 -25.28
CA GLN A 169 11.30 4.45 -26.43
C GLN A 169 10.47 5.46 -27.24
N THR A 170 9.78 6.40 -26.56
CA THR A 170 8.78 7.26 -27.21
C THR A 170 9.25 8.69 -27.44
N LYS A 171 10.23 9.17 -26.67
CA LYS A 171 10.76 10.52 -26.72
C LYS A 171 12.24 10.56 -26.28
N PRO A 172 13.17 9.94 -27.04
CA PRO A 172 14.56 9.72 -26.64
C PRO A 172 15.37 11.00 -26.44
N ASP A 173 14.90 12.13 -26.96
CA ASP A 173 15.53 13.47 -26.87
C ASP A 173 14.76 14.39 -25.89
N ALA A 174 13.92 13.84 -25.02
CA ALA A 174 13.16 14.60 -24.05
C ALA A 174 14.06 15.49 -23.19
N LYS A 175 13.63 16.72 -22.97
CA LYS A 175 14.18 17.64 -21.97
C LYS A 175 13.28 17.57 -20.73
N ILE A 176 13.80 16.96 -19.67
CA ILE A 176 13.00 16.58 -18.52
C ILE A 176 13.20 17.56 -17.37
N GLY A 177 12.10 18.13 -16.88
CA GLY A 177 12.05 18.84 -15.62
C GLY A 177 11.48 17.92 -14.54
N VAL A 178 12.09 17.87 -13.36
CA VAL A 178 11.65 17.05 -12.23
C VAL A 178 11.29 17.92 -11.05
N LEU A 179 10.07 17.72 -10.51
CA LEU A 179 9.66 18.27 -9.21
C LEU A 179 9.50 17.12 -8.23
N TYR A 180 10.15 17.20 -7.06
CA TYR A 180 10.07 16.14 -6.06
C TYR A 180 10.06 16.67 -4.62
N GLN A 181 9.41 15.94 -3.71
CA GLN A 181 9.47 16.22 -2.27
C GLN A 181 10.91 16.04 -1.78
N ASN A 182 11.43 17.00 -1.02
CA ASN A 182 12.82 17.02 -0.56
C ASN A 182 13.05 16.07 0.64
N ASP A 183 12.75 14.80 0.45
CA ASP A 183 12.98 13.75 1.43
C ASP A 183 13.31 12.41 0.76
N ASP A 184 13.37 11.33 1.53
CA ASP A 184 13.64 9.99 1.03
C ASP A 184 12.61 9.50 0.00
N TYR A 185 11.36 9.97 0.07
CA TYR A 185 10.33 9.62 -0.91
C TYR A 185 10.67 10.16 -2.30
N GLY A 186 10.88 11.47 -2.41
CA GLY A 186 11.21 12.08 -3.70
C GLY A 186 12.58 11.62 -4.23
N LYS A 187 13.57 11.45 -3.34
CA LYS A 187 14.92 10.99 -3.72
C LYS A 187 14.93 9.54 -4.21
N ASP A 188 14.08 8.66 -3.68
CA ASP A 188 13.98 7.27 -4.13
C ASP A 188 13.41 7.19 -5.57
N TYR A 189 12.38 7.99 -5.88
CA TYR A 189 11.89 8.14 -7.25
C TYR A 189 12.95 8.68 -8.20
N LEU A 190 13.60 9.79 -7.82
CA LEU A 190 14.62 10.43 -8.64
C LEU A 190 15.78 9.48 -8.92
N LYS A 191 16.20 8.71 -7.90
CA LYS A 191 17.25 7.69 -8.08
C LYS A 191 16.84 6.64 -9.12
N GLY A 192 15.68 6.03 -8.97
CA GLY A 192 15.16 5.03 -9.90
C GLY A 192 15.03 5.58 -11.33
N PHE A 193 14.61 6.83 -11.46
CA PHE A 193 14.48 7.49 -12.75
C PHE A 193 15.84 7.71 -13.45
N LYS A 194 16.84 8.21 -12.70
CA LYS A 194 18.20 8.36 -13.18
C LYS A 194 18.84 7.03 -13.57
N ASP A 195 18.66 6.01 -12.74
CA ASP A 195 19.13 4.65 -13.02
C ASP A 195 18.51 4.09 -14.31
N GLY A 196 17.19 4.33 -14.50
CA GLY A 196 16.49 3.90 -15.71
C GLY A 196 16.88 4.64 -16.99
N LEU A 197 17.26 5.92 -16.89
CA LEU A 197 17.80 6.70 -18.01
C LEU A 197 19.26 6.35 -18.33
N GLY A 198 19.99 5.81 -17.36
CA GLY A 198 21.41 5.48 -17.48
C GLY A 198 22.25 6.71 -17.84
N ASP A 199 23.22 6.53 -18.75
CA ASP A 199 24.13 7.59 -19.20
C ASP A 199 23.42 8.80 -19.82
N LYS A 200 22.16 8.65 -20.24
CA LYS A 200 21.38 9.76 -20.81
C LYS A 200 20.81 10.69 -19.73
N ALA A 201 20.79 10.30 -18.46
CA ALA A 201 20.20 11.09 -17.39
C ALA A 201 20.75 12.52 -17.32
N ALA A 202 22.07 12.68 -17.36
CA ALA A 202 22.75 13.99 -17.29
C ALA A 202 22.41 14.92 -18.48
N LYS A 203 22.10 14.36 -19.65
CA LYS A 203 21.71 15.14 -20.84
C LYS A 203 20.21 15.43 -20.87
N MET A 204 19.37 14.46 -20.44
CA MET A 204 17.92 14.55 -20.55
C MET A 204 17.29 15.36 -19.41
N ILE A 205 17.80 15.25 -18.18
CA ILE A 205 17.29 16.01 -17.05
C ILE A 205 17.89 17.42 -17.06
N VAL A 206 17.09 18.41 -17.47
CA VAL A 206 17.54 19.79 -17.63
C VAL A 206 17.29 20.65 -16.39
N ALA A 207 16.38 20.23 -15.49
CA ALA A 207 16.11 20.91 -14.23
C ALA A 207 15.56 19.94 -13.18
N GLU A 208 16.02 20.11 -11.94
CA GLU A 208 15.51 19.43 -10.75
C GLU A 208 15.15 20.52 -9.73
N VAL A 209 13.91 20.49 -9.25
CA VAL A 209 13.43 21.41 -8.21
C VAL A 209 12.71 20.63 -7.11
N THR A 210 12.76 21.13 -5.91
CA THR A 210 12.17 20.48 -4.73
C THR A 210 11.07 21.31 -4.13
N TYR A 211 10.25 20.64 -3.31
CA TYR A 211 9.32 21.28 -2.38
C TYR A 211 9.37 20.60 -1.01
N GLU A 212 8.95 21.31 0.02
CA GLU A 212 8.76 20.77 1.36
C GLU A 212 7.26 20.56 1.63
N PRO A 213 6.87 19.55 2.45
CA PRO A 213 5.48 19.37 2.84
C PRO A 213 4.84 20.62 3.49
N SER A 214 5.65 21.49 4.10
CA SER A 214 5.22 22.74 4.71
C SER A 214 5.00 23.90 3.72
N ASP A 215 5.38 23.72 2.46
CA ASP A 215 5.20 24.78 1.45
C ASP A 215 3.72 25.07 1.22
N ALA A 216 3.41 26.34 0.97
CA ALA A 216 2.05 26.75 0.64
C ALA A 216 1.66 26.27 -0.77
N THR A 217 2.57 26.51 -1.74
CA THR A 217 2.37 26.18 -3.16
C THR A 217 3.69 25.71 -3.81
N VAL A 218 3.58 25.17 -5.05
CA VAL A 218 4.72 24.81 -5.89
C VAL A 218 4.78 25.69 -7.16
N ASP A 219 4.15 26.85 -7.13
CA ASP A 219 4.03 27.73 -8.31
C ASP A 219 5.37 28.20 -8.86
N SER A 220 6.30 28.58 -7.99
CA SER A 220 7.65 29.01 -8.37
C SER A 220 8.46 27.89 -8.99
N GLN A 221 8.34 26.69 -8.46
CA GLN A 221 8.98 25.50 -9.01
C GLN A 221 8.51 25.22 -10.46
N ILE A 222 7.19 25.31 -10.70
CA ILE A 222 6.62 25.09 -12.03
C ILE A 222 7.10 26.17 -13.03
N VAL A 223 7.18 27.44 -12.61
CA VAL A 223 7.74 28.52 -13.45
C VAL A 223 9.22 28.26 -13.78
N THR A 224 10.00 27.80 -12.80
CA THR A 224 11.41 27.43 -13.01
C THR A 224 11.54 26.28 -14.01
N LEU A 225 10.71 25.24 -13.91
CA LEU A 225 10.73 24.11 -14.83
C LEU A 225 10.33 24.54 -16.26
N GLN A 226 9.33 25.39 -16.41
CA GLN A 226 9.00 25.97 -17.71
C GLN A 226 10.18 26.75 -18.30
N GLY A 227 10.81 27.61 -17.48
CA GLY A 227 11.96 28.44 -17.87
C GLY A 227 13.21 27.64 -18.26
N SER A 228 13.34 26.41 -17.81
CA SER A 228 14.43 25.49 -18.18
C SER A 228 14.36 24.97 -19.63
N GLY A 229 13.22 25.20 -20.30
CA GLY A 229 12.93 24.63 -21.61
C GLY A 229 12.57 23.15 -21.58
N ALA A 230 12.19 22.60 -20.43
CA ALA A 230 11.70 21.22 -20.31
C ALA A 230 10.42 21.04 -21.12
N ASP A 231 10.36 19.95 -21.88
CA ASP A 231 9.22 19.51 -22.68
C ASP A 231 8.56 18.23 -22.13
N THR A 232 9.11 17.74 -21.07
CA THR A 232 8.64 16.59 -20.29
C THR A 232 8.74 16.94 -18.80
N PHE A 233 7.70 16.61 -18.05
CA PHE A 233 7.61 16.91 -16.63
C PHE A 233 7.42 15.64 -15.82
N PHE A 234 8.34 15.30 -14.94
CA PHE A 234 8.16 14.25 -13.96
C PHE A 234 7.72 14.85 -12.62
N ASN A 235 6.47 14.61 -12.27
CA ASN A 235 5.78 15.15 -11.12
C ASN A 235 5.79 14.12 -9.98
N ILE A 236 6.70 14.29 -9.00
CA ILE A 236 6.88 13.39 -7.84
C ILE A 236 6.37 14.12 -6.59
N THR A 237 5.06 14.29 -6.52
CA THR A 237 4.44 15.09 -5.47
C THR A 237 3.29 14.34 -4.79
N THR A 238 2.98 14.74 -3.56
CA THR A 238 1.79 14.28 -2.82
C THR A 238 0.53 14.99 -3.33
N PRO A 239 -0.70 14.50 -3.05
CA PRO A 239 -1.94 14.93 -3.71
C PRO A 239 -2.16 16.43 -3.81
N LYS A 240 -1.98 17.18 -2.71
CA LYS A 240 -2.12 18.66 -2.70
C LYS A 240 -1.22 19.32 -3.75
N PHE A 241 0.04 18.94 -3.74
CA PHE A 241 1.05 19.55 -4.61
C PHE A 241 0.97 19.03 -6.05
N ALA A 242 0.53 17.78 -6.25
CA ALA A 242 0.22 17.25 -7.58
C ALA A 242 -0.88 18.07 -8.27
N ALA A 243 -1.98 18.31 -7.57
CA ALA A 243 -3.07 19.12 -8.10
C ALA A 243 -2.62 20.56 -8.40
N GLN A 244 -1.80 21.16 -7.53
CA GLN A 244 -1.25 22.50 -7.76
C GLN A 244 -0.31 22.53 -8.98
N ALA A 245 0.60 21.56 -9.09
CA ALA A 245 1.58 21.49 -10.19
C ALA A 245 0.90 21.31 -11.56
N ILE A 246 -0.08 20.41 -11.64
CA ILE A 246 -0.86 20.18 -12.86
C ILE A 246 -1.61 21.45 -13.26
N ARG A 247 -2.33 22.07 -12.32
CA ARG A 247 -3.08 23.30 -12.57
C ARG A 247 -2.15 24.42 -13.02
N LYS A 248 -1.07 24.68 -12.29
CA LYS A 248 -0.14 25.76 -12.58
C LYS A 248 0.53 25.59 -13.93
N SER A 249 0.99 24.38 -14.27
CA SER A 249 1.56 24.07 -15.60
C SER A 249 0.58 24.44 -16.70
N TYR A 250 -0.69 24.07 -16.55
CA TYR A 250 -1.73 24.41 -17.52
C TYR A 250 -1.99 25.92 -17.59
N ASP A 251 -2.13 26.60 -16.46
CA ASP A 251 -2.54 28.01 -16.40
C ASP A 251 -1.48 28.96 -16.98
N ILE A 252 -0.19 28.62 -16.88
CA ILE A 252 0.91 29.38 -17.49
C ILE A 252 1.19 29.00 -18.94
N GLY A 253 0.37 28.13 -19.57
CA GLY A 253 0.54 27.70 -20.95
C GLY A 253 1.64 26.65 -21.17
N TRP A 254 2.24 26.10 -20.12
CA TRP A 254 3.23 25.03 -20.26
C TRP A 254 2.54 23.66 -20.40
N ARG A 255 2.77 22.99 -21.54
CA ARG A 255 2.11 21.72 -21.93
C ARG A 255 3.15 20.61 -22.17
N PRO A 256 3.96 20.23 -21.18
CA PRO A 256 4.90 19.13 -21.33
C PRO A 256 4.16 17.78 -21.37
N LEU A 257 4.83 16.75 -21.88
CA LEU A 257 4.45 15.39 -21.54
C LEU A 257 4.62 15.21 -20.02
N GLN A 258 3.54 14.87 -19.29
CA GLN A 258 3.63 14.73 -17.84
C GLN A 258 3.59 13.27 -17.41
N LEU A 259 4.59 12.88 -16.61
CA LEU A 259 4.63 11.65 -15.84
C LEU A 259 4.22 11.99 -14.40
N LEU A 260 3.20 11.33 -13.89
CA LEU A 260 2.69 11.52 -12.52
C LEU A 260 2.95 10.26 -11.70
N ASN A 261 3.55 10.41 -10.54
CA ASN A 261 3.77 9.30 -9.62
C ASN A 261 2.45 8.68 -9.13
N VAL A 262 2.44 7.36 -8.96
CA VAL A 262 1.22 6.57 -8.70
C VAL A 262 0.48 6.98 -7.43
N VAL A 263 1.17 7.47 -6.41
CA VAL A 263 0.56 7.88 -5.14
C VAL A 263 -0.30 9.14 -5.24
N SER A 264 -0.32 9.80 -6.41
CA SER A 264 -1.12 10.99 -6.69
C SER A 264 -2.09 10.82 -7.88
N THR A 265 -2.46 9.58 -8.22
CA THR A 265 -3.34 9.30 -9.38
C THR A 265 -4.83 9.37 -9.08
N SER A 266 -5.26 9.57 -7.82
CA SER A 266 -6.68 9.64 -7.50
C SER A 266 -7.40 10.71 -8.32
N VAL A 267 -8.40 10.29 -9.11
CA VAL A 267 -9.23 11.22 -9.88
C VAL A 267 -9.95 12.19 -8.93
N ALA A 268 -10.54 11.69 -7.86
CA ALA A 268 -11.30 12.50 -6.93
C ALA A 268 -10.41 13.43 -6.07
N ALA A 269 -9.29 12.92 -5.54
CA ALA A 269 -8.45 13.68 -4.61
C ALA A 269 -7.43 14.59 -5.29
N VAL A 270 -7.07 14.34 -6.56
CA VAL A 270 -6.01 15.05 -7.27
C VAL A 270 -6.49 15.68 -8.57
N LEU A 271 -7.05 14.88 -9.49
CA LEU A 271 -7.31 15.37 -10.86
C LEU A 271 -8.54 16.29 -10.92
N GLN A 272 -9.59 16.02 -10.14
CA GLN A 272 -10.72 16.94 -10.02
C GLN A 272 -10.31 18.29 -9.43
N PRO A 273 -9.57 18.36 -8.29
CA PRO A 273 -9.05 19.63 -7.79
C PRO A 273 -8.07 20.33 -8.74
N ALA A 274 -7.30 19.57 -9.56
CA ALA A 274 -6.42 20.15 -10.57
C ALA A 274 -7.19 20.77 -11.76
N GLY A 275 -8.32 20.18 -12.11
CA GLY A 275 -9.09 20.37 -13.34
C GLY A 275 -8.91 19.15 -14.25
N LEU A 276 -10.01 18.41 -14.52
CA LEU A 276 -9.93 17.19 -15.35
C LEU A 276 -9.40 17.50 -16.75
N GLU A 277 -9.82 18.62 -17.35
CA GLU A 277 -9.35 19.10 -18.66
C GLU A 277 -7.87 19.45 -18.66
N LYS A 278 -7.31 19.86 -17.49
CA LYS A 278 -5.90 20.20 -17.32
C LYS A 278 -5.04 18.95 -17.11
N SER A 279 -5.68 17.84 -16.81
CA SER A 279 -5.03 16.56 -16.50
C SER A 279 -4.98 15.60 -17.68
N VAL A 280 -5.59 15.96 -18.82
CA VAL A 280 -5.64 15.11 -20.02
C VAL A 280 -4.22 14.78 -20.50
N GLY A 281 -3.96 13.50 -20.76
CA GLY A 281 -2.67 13.03 -21.28
C GLY A 281 -1.61 12.71 -20.21
N LEU A 282 -1.90 12.94 -18.91
CA LEU A 282 -1.03 12.48 -17.84
C LEU A 282 -0.76 10.97 -17.98
N ILE A 283 0.47 10.56 -17.76
CA ILE A 283 0.89 9.16 -17.77
C ILE A 283 1.30 8.76 -16.35
N SER A 284 0.87 7.58 -15.94
CA SER A 284 1.24 6.96 -14.67
C SER A 284 1.29 5.43 -14.80
N ILE A 285 1.44 4.75 -13.67
CA ILE A 285 1.20 3.31 -13.57
C ILE A 285 -0.08 3.04 -12.78
N GLY A 286 -0.68 1.88 -13.02
CA GLY A 286 -1.78 1.33 -12.24
C GLY A 286 -1.49 -0.09 -11.79
N TYR A 287 -2.01 -0.47 -10.63
CA TYR A 287 -1.96 -1.83 -10.11
C TYR A 287 -3.25 -2.20 -9.35
N VAL A 288 -4.07 -1.23 -8.97
CA VAL A 288 -5.42 -1.42 -8.43
C VAL A 288 -6.47 -1.03 -9.47
N LYS A 289 -7.66 -1.62 -9.41
CA LYS A 289 -8.80 -1.21 -10.22
C LYS A 289 -9.26 0.18 -9.81
N ASP A 290 -9.37 1.11 -10.76
CA ASP A 290 -9.89 2.45 -10.50
C ASP A 290 -11.44 2.39 -10.51
N PRO A 291 -12.13 2.77 -9.43
CA PRO A 291 -13.59 2.72 -9.38
C PRO A 291 -14.27 3.69 -10.35
N THR A 292 -13.55 4.67 -10.91
CA THR A 292 -14.06 5.61 -11.92
C THR A 292 -14.02 5.04 -13.34
N ASP A 293 -13.27 3.95 -13.58
CA ASP A 293 -13.16 3.32 -14.90
C ASP A 293 -14.42 2.51 -15.21
N PRO A 294 -15.20 2.89 -16.26
CA PRO A 294 -16.41 2.18 -16.65
C PRO A 294 -16.22 0.70 -16.98
N LEU A 295 -14.98 0.29 -17.27
CA LEU A 295 -14.63 -1.11 -17.51
C LEU A 295 -14.96 -2.01 -16.31
N TRP A 296 -14.89 -1.45 -15.11
CA TRP A 296 -15.10 -2.18 -13.86
C TRP A 296 -16.52 -2.07 -13.30
N LYS A 297 -17.45 -1.36 -13.99
CA LYS A 297 -18.81 -1.12 -13.47
C LYS A 297 -19.57 -2.42 -13.10
N ASP A 298 -19.28 -3.52 -13.81
CA ASP A 298 -19.90 -4.82 -13.61
C ASP A 298 -18.99 -5.83 -12.90
N ASP A 299 -17.76 -5.43 -12.59
CA ASP A 299 -16.80 -6.26 -11.86
C ASP A 299 -17.27 -6.53 -10.42
N LYS A 300 -17.21 -7.81 -10.00
CA LYS A 300 -17.70 -8.21 -8.67
C LYS A 300 -16.92 -7.53 -7.54
N ALA A 301 -15.59 -7.43 -7.66
CA ALA A 301 -14.77 -6.84 -6.59
C ALA A 301 -15.03 -5.35 -6.42
N VAL A 302 -15.30 -4.63 -7.52
CA VAL A 302 -15.66 -3.22 -7.46
C VAL A 302 -17.08 -3.05 -6.92
N LYS A 303 -18.04 -3.91 -7.27
CA LYS A 303 -19.38 -3.94 -6.66
C LYS A 303 -19.32 -4.22 -5.15
N ASP A 304 -18.50 -5.18 -4.73
CA ASP A 304 -18.28 -5.48 -3.31
C ASP A 304 -17.66 -4.28 -2.57
N TYR A 305 -16.66 -3.64 -3.18
CA TYR A 305 -16.08 -2.39 -2.67
C TYR A 305 -17.13 -1.31 -2.46
N LEU A 306 -17.97 -1.03 -3.46
CA LEU A 306 -19.03 -0.04 -3.37
C LEU A 306 -20.05 -0.36 -2.27
N ALA A 307 -20.39 -1.65 -2.10
CA ALA A 307 -21.29 -2.10 -1.04
C ALA A 307 -20.69 -1.91 0.36
N ILE A 308 -19.39 -2.19 0.52
CA ILE A 308 -18.66 -1.97 1.77
C ILE A 308 -18.60 -0.48 2.10
N MET A 309 -18.23 0.36 1.12
CA MET A 309 -18.22 1.81 1.30
C MET A 309 -19.59 2.32 1.75
N LYS A 310 -20.65 1.95 1.03
CA LYS A 310 -22.02 2.37 1.36
C LYS A 310 -22.43 1.99 2.79
N LYS A 311 -22.07 0.81 3.26
CA LYS A 311 -22.50 0.31 4.58
C LYS A 311 -21.61 0.79 5.73
N TYR A 312 -20.29 0.80 5.54
CA TYR A 312 -19.33 0.98 6.63
C TYR A 312 -18.56 2.30 6.59
N TYR A 313 -18.59 3.00 5.44
CA TYR A 313 -17.99 4.33 5.27
C TYR A 313 -18.85 5.19 4.32
N PRO A 314 -20.12 5.49 4.70
CA PRO A 314 -21.07 6.19 3.83
C PRO A 314 -20.64 7.62 3.45
N ASP A 315 -19.83 8.28 4.28
CA ASP A 315 -19.31 9.63 4.01
C ASP A 315 -18.08 9.62 3.09
N GLY A 316 -17.54 8.43 2.76
CA GLY A 316 -16.37 8.27 1.89
C GLY A 316 -16.73 8.46 0.42
N ASN A 317 -15.86 9.17 -0.30
CA ASN A 317 -16.02 9.31 -1.75
C ASN A 317 -15.64 8.01 -2.47
N THR A 318 -16.62 7.29 -3.00
CA THR A 318 -16.42 6.02 -3.70
C THR A 318 -15.57 6.13 -4.96
N ASN A 319 -15.41 7.32 -5.52
CA ASN A 319 -14.58 7.58 -6.70
C ASN A 319 -13.11 7.88 -6.34
N ASP A 320 -12.77 7.90 -5.04
CA ASP A 320 -11.40 8.05 -4.60
C ASP A 320 -10.68 6.69 -4.58
N SER A 321 -9.75 6.49 -5.51
CA SER A 321 -9.00 5.24 -5.65
C SER A 321 -8.13 4.90 -4.43
N LEU A 322 -7.87 5.87 -3.55
CA LEU A 322 -7.20 5.62 -2.27
C LEU A 322 -8.03 4.72 -1.34
N ASN A 323 -9.37 4.73 -1.46
CA ASN A 323 -10.24 3.83 -0.68
C ASN A 323 -10.08 2.37 -1.12
N ILE A 324 -10.10 2.11 -2.42
CA ILE A 324 -9.93 0.73 -2.93
C ILE A 324 -8.50 0.22 -2.71
N TYR A 325 -7.49 1.12 -2.73
CA TYR A 325 -6.14 0.81 -2.31
C TYR A 325 -6.10 0.32 -0.85
N GLY A 326 -6.63 1.09 0.09
CA GLY A 326 -6.68 0.71 1.50
C GLY A 326 -7.36 -0.65 1.71
N MET A 327 -8.51 -0.87 1.06
CA MET A 327 -9.20 -2.16 1.12
C MET A 327 -8.39 -3.31 0.53
N SER A 328 -7.59 -3.07 -0.53
CA SER A 328 -6.73 -4.11 -1.12
C SER A 328 -5.63 -4.55 -0.16
N VAL A 329 -5.03 -3.60 0.55
CA VAL A 329 -4.03 -3.92 1.58
C VAL A 329 -4.67 -4.64 2.77
N ALA A 330 -5.85 -4.20 3.21
CA ALA A 330 -6.61 -4.84 4.28
C ALA A 330 -6.99 -6.30 3.91
N GLN A 331 -7.35 -6.57 2.65
CA GLN A 331 -7.58 -7.94 2.15
C GLN A 331 -6.33 -8.80 2.27
N THR A 332 -5.16 -8.25 1.93
CA THR A 332 -3.88 -8.95 2.06
C THR A 332 -3.57 -9.27 3.52
N LEU A 333 -3.79 -8.32 4.44
CA LEU A 333 -3.61 -8.55 5.88
C LEU A 333 -4.56 -9.64 6.41
N VAL A 334 -5.82 -9.62 6.01
CA VAL A 334 -6.80 -10.66 6.41
C VAL A 334 -6.31 -12.05 5.96
N GLN A 335 -5.71 -12.17 4.78
CA GLN A 335 -5.14 -13.44 4.34
C GLN A 335 -3.96 -13.87 5.22
N VAL A 336 -3.04 -12.95 5.56
CA VAL A 336 -1.93 -13.23 6.48
C VAL A 336 -2.44 -13.72 7.85
N LEU A 337 -3.42 -13.02 8.42
CA LEU A 337 -3.99 -13.39 9.72
C LEU A 337 -4.72 -14.75 9.68
N LYS A 338 -5.39 -15.08 8.57
CA LYS A 338 -5.97 -16.42 8.36
C LYS A 338 -4.90 -17.50 8.32
N GLN A 339 -3.77 -17.24 7.66
CA GLN A 339 -2.64 -18.19 7.63
C GLN A 339 -1.96 -18.37 8.99
N CYS A 340 -2.02 -17.37 9.87
CA CYS A 340 -1.49 -17.49 11.23
C CYS A 340 -2.26 -18.51 12.08
N GLY A 341 -3.54 -18.72 11.80
CA GLY A 341 -4.39 -19.64 12.59
C GLY A 341 -4.48 -19.18 14.04
N ASP A 342 -4.12 -20.08 14.96
CA ASP A 342 -4.09 -19.83 16.40
C ASP A 342 -2.69 -19.44 16.95
N ASP A 343 -1.67 -19.38 16.08
CA ASP A 343 -0.36 -18.82 16.40
C ASP A 343 -0.29 -17.34 15.94
N LEU A 344 -0.77 -16.45 16.79
CA LEU A 344 -0.77 -15.00 16.59
C LEU A 344 0.38 -14.36 17.35
N THR A 345 1.59 -14.91 17.18
CA THR A 345 2.85 -14.29 17.62
C THR A 345 3.37 -13.34 16.55
N ARG A 346 4.17 -12.34 16.95
CA ARG A 346 4.80 -11.40 16.00
C ARG A 346 5.69 -12.11 14.98
N GLU A 347 6.42 -13.10 15.42
CA GLU A 347 7.28 -13.95 14.59
C GLU A 347 6.47 -14.69 13.53
N ASN A 348 5.34 -15.28 13.91
CA ASN A 348 4.50 -15.99 12.97
C ASN A 348 3.82 -15.04 11.99
N VAL A 349 3.37 -13.86 12.43
CA VAL A 349 2.80 -12.83 11.54
C VAL A 349 3.80 -12.47 10.43
N MET A 350 5.07 -12.19 10.79
CA MET A 350 6.11 -11.89 9.80
C MET A 350 6.40 -13.08 8.89
N ARG A 351 6.46 -14.29 9.46
CA ARG A 351 6.67 -15.51 8.67
C ARG A 351 5.56 -15.74 7.66
N GLN A 352 4.30 -15.53 8.03
CA GLN A 352 3.16 -15.67 7.13
C GLN A 352 3.11 -14.54 6.10
N ALA A 353 3.42 -13.31 6.47
CA ALA A 353 3.56 -12.20 5.55
C ALA A 353 4.66 -12.43 4.51
N ALA A 354 5.76 -13.10 4.92
CA ALA A 354 6.86 -13.51 4.04
C ALA A 354 6.61 -14.86 3.32
N ASN A 355 5.37 -15.32 3.26
CA ASN A 355 5.02 -16.60 2.62
C ASN A 355 3.70 -16.50 1.83
N LEU A 356 3.47 -15.38 1.18
CA LEU A 356 2.38 -15.22 0.24
C LEU A 356 2.78 -15.84 -1.10
N LYS A 357 1.92 -16.70 -1.63
CA LYS A 357 2.18 -17.43 -2.88
C LYS A 357 1.01 -17.24 -3.82
N ASP A 358 1.29 -16.60 -4.95
CA ASP A 358 0.34 -16.39 -6.03
C ASP A 358 -1.00 -15.82 -5.56
N LEU A 359 -0.95 -14.99 -4.49
CA LEU A 359 -2.16 -14.49 -3.87
C LEU A 359 -2.86 -13.51 -4.80
N GLU A 360 -4.09 -13.86 -5.14
CA GLU A 360 -4.98 -12.99 -5.88
C GLU A 360 -5.76 -12.08 -4.93
N ILE A 361 -5.63 -10.78 -5.10
CA ILE A 361 -6.49 -9.79 -4.47
C ILE A 361 -7.43 -9.25 -5.55
N PRO A 362 -8.74 -9.48 -5.44
CA PRO A 362 -9.69 -9.19 -6.52
C PRO A 362 -9.77 -7.73 -6.95
N THR A 363 -9.32 -6.79 -6.10
CA THR A 363 -9.27 -5.37 -6.37
C THR A 363 -8.00 -4.91 -7.10
N LEU A 364 -7.00 -5.79 -7.27
CA LEU A 364 -5.85 -5.53 -8.13
C LEU A 364 -6.21 -5.70 -9.61
N LEU A 365 -5.41 -5.12 -10.49
CA LEU A 365 -5.58 -5.32 -11.93
C LEU A 365 -5.38 -6.81 -12.31
N PRO A 366 -6.09 -7.29 -13.32
CA PRO A 366 -5.94 -8.68 -13.76
C PRO A 366 -4.50 -9.03 -14.11
N GLY A 367 -4.06 -10.20 -13.66
CA GLY A 367 -2.69 -10.70 -13.87
C GLY A 367 -1.70 -10.32 -12.78
N ILE A 368 -2.02 -9.36 -11.92
CA ILE A 368 -1.18 -9.01 -10.77
C ILE A 368 -1.39 -10.02 -9.64
N ARG A 369 -0.29 -10.55 -9.13
CA ARG A 369 -0.26 -11.51 -8.02
C ARG A 369 0.66 -11.01 -6.91
N ILE A 370 0.28 -11.26 -5.67
CA ILE A 370 1.13 -10.95 -4.53
C ILE A 370 1.98 -12.18 -4.21
N ASN A 371 3.29 -11.96 -4.22
CA ASN A 371 4.28 -12.97 -3.87
C ASN A 371 5.28 -12.39 -2.89
N THR A 372 5.64 -13.17 -1.87
CA THR A 372 6.70 -12.83 -0.91
C THR A 372 7.49 -14.07 -0.53
N SER A 373 8.71 -13.86 -0.05
CA SER A 373 9.55 -14.93 0.49
C SER A 373 10.39 -14.40 1.66
N PRO A 374 11.08 -15.26 2.43
CA PRO A 374 11.99 -14.82 3.48
C PRO A 374 13.14 -13.90 3.01
N THR A 375 13.42 -13.90 1.70
CA THR A 375 14.47 -13.08 1.07
C THR A 375 13.91 -12.00 0.15
N ASP A 376 12.59 -11.90 0.02
CA ASP A 376 11.91 -10.96 -0.87
C ASP A 376 10.67 -10.37 -0.19
N PHE A 377 10.75 -9.09 0.18
CA PHE A 377 9.70 -8.32 0.83
C PHE A 377 9.06 -7.29 -0.12
N TYR A 378 8.99 -7.61 -1.42
CA TYR A 378 8.32 -6.81 -2.44
C TYR A 378 7.03 -7.50 -2.92
N PRO A 379 5.88 -7.31 -2.24
CA PRO A 379 4.65 -8.07 -2.52
C PRO A 379 4.10 -7.87 -3.94
N ILE A 380 4.17 -6.64 -4.47
CA ILE A 380 3.67 -6.30 -5.81
C ILE A 380 4.84 -5.84 -6.68
N GLU A 381 5.14 -6.62 -7.72
CA GLU A 381 6.20 -6.33 -8.68
C GLU A 381 5.67 -6.12 -10.11
N GLN A 382 4.36 -6.18 -10.29
CA GLN A 382 3.69 -6.05 -11.58
C GLN A 382 2.84 -4.80 -11.61
N VAL A 383 2.94 -4.04 -12.70
CA VAL A 383 2.17 -2.81 -12.93
C VAL A 383 1.84 -2.65 -14.40
N GLN A 384 0.89 -1.77 -14.72
CA GLN A 384 0.55 -1.43 -16.09
C GLN A 384 0.59 0.09 -16.30
N LEU A 385 1.08 0.54 -17.46
CA LEU A 385 0.99 1.95 -17.81
C LEU A 385 -0.47 2.38 -18.00
N ILE A 386 -0.78 3.57 -17.51
CA ILE A 386 -2.10 4.21 -17.61
C ILE A 386 -1.94 5.64 -18.13
N ARG A 387 -2.97 6.12 -18.88
CA ARG A 387 -3.06 7.49 -19.38
C ARG A 387 -4.42 8.05 -19.05
N PHE A 388 -4.47 9.27 -18.53
CA PHE A 388 -5.73 9.95 -18.25
C PHE A 388 -6.35 10.54 -19.51
N ASP A 389 -7.59 10.17 -19.81
CA ASP A 389 -8.32 10.59 -21.01
C ASP A 389 -9.19 11.85 -20.81
N GLY A 390 -9.24 12.39 -19.59
CA GLY A 390 -10.10 13.50 -19.18
C GLY A 390 -11.29 13.04 -18.32
N LYS A 391 -11.51 11.74 -18.18
CA LYS A 391 -12.60 11.15 -17.37
C LYS A 391 -12.07 10.07 -16.46
N THR A 392 -11.26 9.16 -17.00
CA THR A 392 -10.72 8.00 -16.28
C THR A 392 -9.31 7.67 -16.75
N TRP A 393 -8.65 6.77 -16.03
CA TRP A 393 -7.37 6.22 -16.40
C TRP A 393 -7.55 5.05 -17.37
N VAL A 394 -7.03 5.20 -18.59
CA VAL A 394 -7.05 4.16 -19.63
C VAL A 394 -5.73 3.40 -19.61
N ARG A 395 -5.79 2.09 -19.48
CA ARG A 395 -4.62 1.22 -19.51
C ARG A 395 -4.08 1.10 -20.93
N PHE A 396 -2.76 1.06 -21.08
CA PHE A 396 -2.10 0.81 -22.36
C PHE A 396 -0.80 0.01 -22.15
N GLY A 397 -0.32 -0.59 -23.25
CA GLY A 397 0.84 -1.49 -23.18
C GLY A 397 0.52 -2.82 -22.46
N GLU A 398 1.56 -3.59 -22.22
CA GLU A 398 1.50 -4.87 -21.53
C GLU A 398 1.69 -4.68 -20.02
N LEU A 399 1.38 -5.72 -19.24
CA LEU A 399 1.73 -5.80 -17.83
C LEU A 399 3.26 -5.86 -17.72
N LEU A 400 3.83 -4.95 -16.93
CA LEU A 400 5.27 -4.82 -16.74
C LEU A 400 5.66 -5.43 -15.41
N THR A 401 6.71 -6.25 -15.41
CA THR A 401 7.27 -6.88 -14.20
C THR A 401 8.63 -6.26 -13.89
N ARG A 402 8.98 -6.20 -12.61
CA ARG A 402 10.28 -5.74 -12.12
C ARG A 402 11.43 -6.58 -12.65
#